data_8106efc612e071bd5a143a29d598e83d
#
_entry.id   8106efc612e071bd5a143a29d598e83d
#
_cell.length_a   1.000
_cell.length_b   1.000
_cell.length_c   1.000
_cell.angle_alpha   90.00
_cell.angle_beta   90.00
_cell.angle_gamma   90.00
#
_symmetry.space_group_name_H-M   'P 1'
#
loop_
_entity.id
_entity.type
_entity.pdbx_description
1 polymer ?
#
loop_
_entity_poly.entity_id
_entity_poly.type
_entity_poly.pdbx_seq_one_letter_code
_entity_poly.pdbx_strand_id
1 'polypeptide(L)'
;MNPEENMSPSDQLAALESAQQSMQQASVYGAKLMGVYCLVLGLLMGALAALLQVYRPDENFVGFIVITALFAVSVVAMSLAYGKLYRSLPRGYSKLYLRGFFASIILYVLAVMLLSAGGLGWVVTVLTGVVVAAPLCLTGIVMVRK
;
A
#
# COMPACT_ATOMS: atom_id res chain seq x y z
N MET A 1 -0.40 -47.04 -13.63
CA MET A 1 0.95 -46.57 -13.96
C MET A 1 0.99 -45.07 -13.70
N ASN A 2 1.66 -44.64 -12.61
CA ASN A 2 1.86 -43.22 -12.35
C ASN A 2 2.90 -42.65 -13.30
N PRO A 3 2.63 -41.59 -14.05
CA PRO A 3 3.59 -40.98 -14.95
C PRO A 3 4.82 -40.39 -14.27
N GLU A 4 4.81 -40.28 -12.95
CA GLU A 4 5.93 -39.78 -12.13
C GLU A 4 7.06 -40.79 -11.89
N GLU A 5 6.84 -42.07 -12.13
CA GLU A 5 7.78 -43.15 -11.82
C GLU A 5 8.88 -43.36 -12.86
N ASN A 6 8.78 -42.69 -14.06
CA ASN A 6 9.69 -42.91 -15.20
C ASN A 6 10.49 -41.65 -15.62
N MET A 7 10.49 -40.59 -14.77
CA MET A 7 11.32 -39.42 -15.04
C MET A 7 12.78 -39.70 -14.60
N SER A 8 13.72 -39.45 -15.51
CA SER A 8 15.13 -39.53 -15.17
C SER A 8 15.50 -38.49 -14.11
N PRO A 9 16.51 -38.72 -13.25
CA PRO A 9 16.92 -37.72 -12.25
C PRO A 9 17.26 -36.35 -12.85
N SER A 10 17.75 -36.31 -14.08
CA SER A 10 18.01 -35.08 -14.84
C SER A 10 16.74 -34.33 -15.22
N ASP A 11 15.67 -35.05 -15.59
CA ASP A 11 14.38 -34.45 -15.96
C ASP A 11 13.66 -33.91 -14.72
N GLN A 12 13.80 -34.56 -13.58
CA GLN A 12 13.28 -34.09 -12.30
C GLN A 12 13.97 -32.80 -11.86
N LEU A 13 15.30 -32.70 -12.01
CA LEU A 13 16.06 -31.49 -11.71
C LEU A 13 15.65 -30.33 -12.65
N ALA A 14 15.52 -30.60 -13.94
CA ALA A 14 15.07 -29.58 -14.91
C ALA A 14 13.63 -29.09 -14.62
N ALA A 15 12.74 -29.98 -14.19
CA ALA A 15 11.39 -29.62 -13.79
C ALA A 15 11.38 -28.77 -12.50
N LEU A 16 12.25 -29.07 -11.52
CA LEU A 16 12.41 -28.30 -10.31
C LEU A 16 13.00 -26.91 -10.59
N GLU A 17 14.00 -26.81 -11.45
CA GLU A 17 14.58 -25.52 -11.85
C GLU A 17 13.56 -24.65 -12.58
N SER A 18 12.78 -25.19 -13.49
CA SER A 18 11.72 -24.47 -14.21
C SER A 18 10.61 -24.00 -13.27
N ALA A 19 10.22 -24.82 -12.29
CA ALA A 19 9.26 -24.46 -11.27
C ALA A 19 9.77 -23.34 -10.35
N GLN A 20 11.05 -23.41 -9.95
CA GLN A 20 11.69 -22.36 -9.16
C GLN A 20 11.78 -21.03 -9.93
N GLN A 21 12.16 -21.06 -11.19
CA GLN A 21 12.18 -19.86 -12.05
C GLN A 21 10.78 -19.24 -12.17
N SER A 22 9.76 -20.04 -12.41
CA SER A 22 8.37 -19.57 -12.51
C SER A 22 7.89 -18.95 -11.19
N MET A 23 8.21 -19.55 -10.05
CA MET A 23 7.89 -19.00 -8.73
C MET A 23 8.64 -17.67 -8.47
N GLN A 24 9.89 -17.57 -8.86
CA GLN A 24 10.67 -16.34 -8.73
C GLN A 24 10.09 -15.22 -9.58
N GLN A 25 9.75 -15.48 -10.84
CA GLN A 25 9.11 -14.50 -11.73
C GLN A 25 7.77 -14.03 -11.19
N ALA A 26 6.93 -14.95 -10.73
CA ALA A 26 5.63 -14.62 -10.13
C ALA A 26 5.79 -13.75 -8.86
N SER A 27 6.80 -14.04 -8.02
CA SER A 27 7.05 -13.28 -6.80
C SER A 27 7.56 -11.86 -7.07
N VAL A 28 8.44 -11.68 -8.07
CA VAL A 28 8.94 -10.37 -8.50
C VAL A 28 7.81 -9.53 -9.11
N TYR A 29 6.96 -10.14 -9.94
CA TYR A 29 5.80 -9.46 -10.52
C TYR A 29 4.81 -9.02 -9.42
N GLY A 30 4.51 -9.90 -8.47
CA GLY A 30 3.65 -9.60 -7.33
C GLY A 30 4.20 -8.47 -6.45
N ALA A 31 5.51 -8.45 -6.22
CA ALA A 31 6.17 -7.39 -5.46
C ALA A 31 6.10 -6.02 -6.17
N LYS A 32 6.34 -5.99 -7.49
CA LYS A 32 6.22 -4.77 -8.30
C LYS A 32 4.78 -4.24 -8.32
N LEU A 33 3.81 -5.12 -8.54
CA LEU A 33 2.39 -4.75 -8.54
C LEU A 33 1.97 -4.16 -7.18
N MET A 34 2.39 -4.80 -6.10
CA MET A 34 2.12 -4.31 -4.74
C MET A 34 2.82 -2.98 -4.46
N GLY A 35 4.05 -2.80 -4.97
CA GLY A 35 4.79 -1.53 -4.86
C GLY A 35 4.08 -0.38 -5.57
N VAL A 36 3.61 -0.57 -6.79
CA VAL A 36 2.82 0.42 -7.54
C VAL A 36 1.51 0.72 -6.81
N TYR A 37 0.85 -0.29 -6.30
CA TYR A 37 -0.37 -0.13 -5.51
C TYR A 37 -0.13 0.72 -4.25
N CYS A 38 0.96 0.49 -3.52
CA CYS A 38 1.35 1.29 -2.36
C CYS A 38 1.62 2.76 -2.74
N LEU A 39 2.24 3.02 -3.90
CA LEU A 39 2.49 4.36 -4.39
C LEU A 39 1.19 5.11 -4.68
N VAL A 40 0.29 4.51 -5.45
CA VAL A 40 -1.01 5.11 -5.81
C VAL A 40 -1.81 5.41 -4.55
N LEU A 41 -1.82 4.48 -3.61
CA LEU A 41 -2.58 4.63 -2.38
C LEU A 41 -1.95 5.65 -1.42
N GLY A 42 -0.61 5.69 -1.33
CA GLY A 42 0.09 6.71 -0.56
C GLY A 42 -0.26 8.12 -1.06
N LEU A 43 -0.26 8.32 -2.39
CA LEU A 43 -0.68 9.57 -3.00
C LEU A 43 -2.15 9.88 -2.72
N LEU A 44 -3.04 8.89 -2.82
CA LEU A 44 -4.46 9.06 -2.51
C LEU A 44 -4.68 9.48 -1.04
N MET A 45 -4.03 8.80 -0.10
CA MET A 45 -4.12 9.15 1.32
C MET A 45 -3.56 10.54 1.62
N GLY A 46 -2.45 10.91 0.98
CA GLY A 46 -1.89 12.26 1.10
C GLY A 46 -2.82 13.33 0.57
N ALA A 47 -3.44 13.08 -0.59
CA ALA A 47 -4.43 13.99 -1.18
C ALA A 47 -5.67 14.13 -0.29
N LEU A 48 -6.18 13.03 0.27
CA LEU A 48 -7.32 13.06 1.20
C LEU A 48 -6.99 13.81 2.48
N ALA A 49 -5.78 13.64 3.03
CA ALA A 49 -5.32 14.39 4.20
C ALA A 49 -5.22 15.90 3.92
N ALA A 50 -4.73 16.29 2.74
CA ALA A 50 -4.70 17.70 2.33
C ALA A 50 -6.11 18.28 2.13
N LEU A 51 -7.00 17.53 1.47
CA LEU A 51 -8.40 17.94 1.27
C LEU A 51 -9.13 18.11 2.60
N LEU A 52 -8.83 17.28 3.59
CA LEU A 52 -9.41 17.38 4.92
C LEU A 52 -9.06 18.71 5.62
N GLN A 53 -7.87 19.26 5.34
CA GLN A 53 -7.47 20.58 5.85
C GLN A 53 -8.21 21.74 5.18
N VAL A 54 -8.66 21.55 3.92
CA VAL A 54 -9.43 22.54 3.16
C VAL A 54 -10.91 22.48 3.54
N TYR A 55 -11.48 21.27 3.61
CA TYR A 55 -12.89 21.05 3.95
C TYR A 55 -13.04 20.74 5.45
N ARG A 56 -13.01 21.78 6.26
CA ARG A 56 -13.17 21.66 7.70
C ARG A 56 -14.60 21.34 8.09
N PRO A 57 -14.82 20.57 9.18
CA PRO A 57 -16.16 20.25 9.65
C PRO A 57 -16.97 21.49 10.04
N ASP A 58 -16.31 22.56 10.51
CA ASP A 58 -16.93 23.81 10.92
C ASP A 58 -17.46 24.64 9.75
N GLU A 59 -16.80 24.53 8.59
CA GLU A 59 -17.16 25.29 7.38
C GLU A 59 -17.96 24.46 6.37
N ASN A 60 -17.63 23.17 6.25
CA ASN A 60 -18.27 22.28 5.28
C ASN A 60 -18.37 20.84 5.82
N PHE A 61 -19.38 20.59 6.64
CA PHE A 61 -19.62 19.28 7.25
C PHE A 61 -19.86 18.16 6.21
N VAL A 62 -20.53 18.46 5.12
CA VAL A 62 -20.80 17.48 4.05
C VAL A 62 -19.49 17.07 3.37
N GLY A 63 -18.63 18.02 3.04
CA GLY A 63 -17.31 17.74 2.47
C GLY A 63 -16.43 16.89 3.40
N PHE A 64 -16.45 17.20 4.69
CA PHE A 64 -15.76 16.41 5.71
C PHE A 64 -16.24 14.95 5.75
N ILE A 65 -17.55 14.71 5.74
CA ILE A 65 -18.11 13.34 5.73
C ILE A 65 -17.70 12.60 4.46
N VAL A 66 -17.78 13.25 3.29
CA VAL A 66 -17.41 12.61 2.01
C VAL A 66 -15.94 12.21 1.99
N ILE A 67 -15.03 13.08 2.45
CA ILE A 67 -13.60 12.78 2.51
C ILE A 67 -13.32 11.64 3.49
N THR A 68 -13.96 11.64 4.65
CA THR A 68 -13.81 10.58 5.65
C THR A 68 -14.35 9.24 5.13
N ALA A 69 -15.47 9.25 4.41
CA ALA A 69 -16.02 8.06 3.77
C ALA A 69 -15.08 7.52 2.68
N LEU A 70 -14.52 8.38 1.83
CA LEU A 70 -13.52 8.00 0.83
C LEU A 70 -12.26 7.39 1.47
N PHE A 71 -11.81 7.95 2.58
CA PHE A 71 -10.70 7.38 3.35
C PHE A 71 -11.04 5.96 3.85
N ALA A 72 -12.21 5.78 4.46
CA ALA A 72 -12.65 4.48 4.95
C ALA A 72 -12.75 3.44 3.81
N VAL A 73 -13.33 3.81 2.67
CA VAL A 73 -13.40 2.96 1.47
C VAL A 73 -12.01 2.60 0.97
N SER A 74 -11.07 3.56 0.95
CA SER A 74 -9.69 3.32 0.53
C SER A 74 -8.98 2.32 1.45
N VAL A 75 -9.17 2.42 2.76
CA VAL A 75 -8.61 1.48 3.76
C VAL A 75 -9.19 0.07 3.57
N VAL A 76 -10.50 -0.05 3.36
CA VAL A 76 -11.16 -1.33 3.11
C VAL A 76 -10.67 -1.95 1.80
N ALA A 77 -10.64 -1.18 0.71
CA ALA A 77 -10.14 -1.64 -0.59
C ALA A 77 -8.70 -2.14 -0.49
N MET A 78 -7.85 -1.45 0.29
CA MET A 78 -6.47 -1.85 0.56
C MET A 78 -6.37 -3.17 1.31
N SER A 79 -7.18 -3.33 2.34
CA SER A 79 -7.21 -4.56 3.13
C SER A 79 -7.63 -5.76 2.27
N LEU A 80 -8.61 -5.58 1.39
CA LEU A 80 -9.06 -6.61 0.47
C LEU A 80 -8.00 -6.95 -0.59
N ALA A 81 -7.36 -5.94 -1.18
CA ALA A 81 -6.29 -6.14 -2.15
C ALA A 81 -5.09 -6.84 -1.51
N TYR A 82 -4.71 -6.45 -0.30
CA TYR A 82 -3.67 -7.13 0.47
C TYR A 82 -4.03 -8.60 0.72
N GLY A 83 -5.25 -8.90 1.13
CA GLY A 83 -5.71 -10.27 1.35
C GLY A 83 -5.61 -11.16 0.11
N LYS A 84 -5.86 -10.60 -1.08
CA LYS A 84 -5.70 -11.30 -2.36
C LYS A 84 -4.24 -11.50 -2.76
N LEU A 85 -3.41 -10.48 -2.56
CA LEU A 85 -1.99 -10.48 -2.96
C LEU A 85 -1.06 -11.15 -1.93
N TYR A 86 -1.50 -11.30 -0.70
CA TYR A 86 -0.68 -11.85 0.40
C TYR A 86 -0.05 -13.21 0.07
N ARG A 87 -0.77 -14.07 -0.64
CA ARG A 87 -0.30 -15.43 -1.00
C ARG A 87 0.83 -15.42 -2.04
N SER A 88 0.93 -14.36 -2.85
CA SER A 88 1.96 -14.21 -3.90
C SER A 88 3.15 -13.36 -3.47
N LEU A 89 3.12 -12.75 -2.28
CA LEU A 89 4.19 -11.89 -1.79
C LEU A 89 5.38 -12.69 -1.24
N PRO A 90 6.63 -12.32 -1.60
CA PRO A 90 7.83 -12.90 -1.01
C PRO A 90 7.88 -12.69 0.51
N ARG A 91 8.51 -13.63 1.21
CA ARG A 91 8.71 -13.52 2.66
C ARG A 91 9.44 -12.22 3.02
N GLY A 92 8.86 -11.43 3.91
CA GLY A 92 9.42 -10.16 4.40
C GLY A 92 8.74 -8.90 3.83
N TYR A 93 8.16 -8.93 2.63
CA TYR A 93 7.44 -7.80 2.04
C TYR A 93 6.16 -7.44 2.82
N SER A 94 5.50 -8.45 3.37
CA SER A 94 4.35 -8.29 4.25
C SER A 94 4.65 -7.39 5.46
N LYS A 95 5.79 -7.61 6.12
CA LYS A 95 6.20 -6.78 7.28
C LYS A 95 6.52 -5.34 6.89
N LEU A 96 7.16 -5.16 5.73
CA LEU A 96 7.50 -3.84 5.21
C LEU A 96 6.23 -3.04 4.87
N TYR A 97 5.29 -3.68 4.16
CA TYR A 97 3.99 -3.12 3.85
C TYR A 97 3.22 -2.70 5.11
N LEU A 98 3.12 -3.61 6.08
CA LEU A 98 2.37 -3.38 7.31
C LEU A 98 2.93 -2.19 8.09
N ARG A 99 4.26 -2.05 8.17
CA ARG A 99 4.91 -0.90 8.81
C ARG A 99 4.58 0.42 8.10
N GLY A 100 4.68 0.45 6.77
CA GLY A 100 4.34 1.63 5.97
C GLY A 100 2.87 2.02 6.11
N PHE A 101 1.99 1.03 6.09
CA PHE A 101 0.55 1.21 6.23
C PHE A 101 0.16 1.79 7.61
N PHE A 102 0.63 1.16 8.69
CA PHE A 102 0.35 1.67 10.04
C PHE A 102 0.95 3.06 10.27
N ALA A 103 2.16 3.32 9.78
CA ALA A 103 2.76 4.64 9.87
C ALA A 103 1.90 5.71 9.17
N SER A 104 1.40 5.43 7.97
CA SER A 104 0.51 6.35 7.24
C SER A 104 -0.83 6.57 7.95
N ILE A 105 -1.41 5.53 8.55
CA ILE A 105 -2.65 5.68 9.32
C ILE A 105 -2.41 6.57 10.55
N ILE A 106 -1.34 6.33 11.30
CA ILE A 106 -1.02 7.14 12.48
C ILE A 106 -0.82 8.61 12.08
N LEU A 107 -0.09 8.86 11.00
CA LEU A 107 0.12 10.22 10.49
C LEU A 107 -1.18 10.85 10.00
N TYR A 108 -2.08 10.08 9.39
CA TYR A 108 -3.39 10.57 9.00
C TYR A 108 -4.24 10.97 10.22
N VAL A 109 -4.25 10.16 11.28
CA VAL A 109 -4.93 10.48 12.53
C VAL A 109 -4.35 11.76 13.16
N LEU A 110 -3.02 11.92 13.14
CA LEU A 110 -2.37 13.16 13.59
C LEU A 110 -2.78 14.35 12.72
N ALA A 111 -2.91 14.17 11.41
CA ALA A 111 -3.41 15.22 10.51
C ALA A 111 -4.85 15.65 10.84
N VAL A 112 -5.71 14.68 11.22
CA VAL A 112 -7.08 14.97 11.69
C VAL A 112 -7.03 15.76 13.02
N MET A 113 -6.14 15.40 13.95
CA MET A 113 -5.98 16.14 15.21
C MET A 113 -5.51 17.58 14.99
N LEU A 114 -4.70 17.82 13.96
CA LEU A 114 -4.26 19.19 13.60
C LEU A 114 -5.41 20.10 13.14
N LEU A 115 -6.55 19.53 12.73
CA LEU A 115 -7.75 20.31 12.39
C LEU A 115 -8.25 21.15 13.59
N SER A 116 -8.07 20.65 14.81
CA SER A 116 -8.49 21.34 16.01
C SER A 116 -7.60 22.56 16.37
N ALA A 117 -6.40 22.64 15.79
CA ALA A 117 -5.43 23.71 16.09
C ALA A 117 -5.70 25.04 15.35
N GLY A 118 -6.75 25.13 14.53
CA GLY A 118 -7.12 26.34 13.82
C GLY A 118 -6.60 26.41 12.37
N GLY A 119 -6.80 27.55 11.69
CA GLY A 119 -6.44 27.75 10.26
C GLY A 119 -4.96 27.57 9.99
N LEU A 120 -4.61 26.42 9.44
CA LEU A 120 -3.26 26.14 8.96
C LEU A 120 -3.10 26.76 7.56
N GLY A 121 -1.98 27.45 7.35
CA GLY A 121 -1.67 28.06 6.06
C GLY A 121 -1.50 26.99 4.96
N TRP A 122 -1.64 27.41 3.69
CA TRP A 122 -1.49 26.55 2.52
C TRP A 122 -0.26 25.64 2.52
N VAL A 123 0.88 26.17 3.00
CA VAL A 123 2.14 25.43 3.09
C VAL A 123 2.01 24.24 4.03
N VAL A 124 1.38 24.43 5.19
CA VAL A 124 1.20 23.35 6.19
C VAL A 124 0.23 22.29 5.67
N THR A 125 -0.79 22.69 4.93
CA THR A 125 -1.73 21.76 4.26
C THR A 125 -1.00 20.82 3.29
N VAL A 126 -0.16 21.37 2.42
CA VAL A 126 0.63 20.58 1.46
C VAL A 126 1.63 19.69 2.19
N LEU A 127 2.34 20.22 3.20
CA LEU A 127 3.28 19.44 3.99
C LEU A 127 2.60 18.27 4.70
N THR A 128 1.43 18.46 5.26
CA THR A 128 0.65 17.40 5.91
C THR A 128 0.33 16.28 4.93
N GLY A 129 -0.14 16.62 3.71
CA GLY A 129 -0.40 15.64 2.66
C GLY A 129 0.85 14.83 2.28
N VAL A 130 1.98 15.51 2.11
CA VAL A 130 3.27 14.87 1.77
C VAL A 130 3.74 13.96 2.90
N VAL A 131 3.67 14.39 4.15
CA VAL A 131 4.09 13.61 5.32
C VAL A 131 3.24 12.35 5.48
N VAL A 132 1.92 12.43 5.26
CA VAL A 132 1.03 11.25 5.31
C VAL A 132 1.31 10.27 4.17
N ALA A 133 1.62 10.78 2.97
CA ALA A 133 1.94 9.95 1.81
C ALA A 133 3.33 9.27 1.92
N ALA A 134 4.29 9.90 2.57
CA ALA A 134 5.69 9.50 2.58
C ALA A 134 5.94 8.03 2.98
N PRO A 135 5.39 7.47 4.08
CA PRO A 135 5.69 6.10 4.49
C PRO A 135 5.26 5.06 3.45
N LEU A 136 4.08 5.23 2.87
CA LEU A 136 3.56 4.33 1.83
C LEU A 136 4.31 4.49 0.51
N CYS A 137 4.61 5.71 0.11
CA CYS A 137 5.39 5.97 -1.10
C CYS A 137 6.82 5.39 -0.99
N LEU A 138 7.49 5.58 0.14
CA LEU A 138 8.81 4.99 0.38
C LEU A 138 8.75 3.46 0.36
N THR A 139 7.75 2.87 1.01
CA THR A 139 7.52 1.42 0.98
C THR A 139 7.31 0.92 -0.45
N GLY A 140 6.48 1.61 -1.23
CA GLY A 140 6.22 1.30 -2.63
C GLY A 140 7.49 1.36 -3.49
N ILE A 141 8.29 2.42 -3.36
CA ILE A 141 9.56 2.58 -4.09
C ILE A 141 10.53 1.44 -3.76
N VAL A 142 10.67 1.09 -2.49
CA VAL A 142 11.55 -0.01 -2.06
C VAL A 142 11.08 -1.34 -2.64
N MET A 143 9.77 -1.57 -2.73
CA MET A 143 9.21 -2.79 -3.32
C MET A 143 9.39 -2.88 -4.84
N VAL A 144 9.31 -1.74 -5.54
CA VAL A 144 9.50 -1.70 -7.00
C VAL A 144 10.98 -1.85 -7.39
N ARG A 145 11.89 -1.35 -6.55
CA ARG A 145 13.34 -1.38 -6.84
C ARG A 145 14.03 -2.71 -6.53
N LYS A 146 13.44 -3.54 -5.68
CA LYS A 146 13.93 -4.89 -5.36
C LYS A 146 13.39 -5.94 -6.34
#